data_45167626cb8639d06e4e2242ae89eb91
#
_entry.id   45167626cb8639d06e4e2242ae89eb91
#
_cell.length_a   1.000
_cell.length_b   1.000
_cell.length_c   1.000
_cell.angle_alpha   90.00
_cell.angle_beta   90.00
_cell.angle_gamma   90.00
#
_symmetry.space_group_name_H-M   'P 1'
#
loop_
_entity.id
_entity.type
_entity.pdbx_description
1 polymer ?
#
loop_
_entity_poly.entity_id
_entity_poly.type
_entity_poly.pdbx_seq_one_letter_code
_entity_poly.pdbx_strand_id
1 'polypeptide(L)'
;MTVELDVLLDFRDYLRANYWFLFRRFKLLFLILLFGGVVYPLLLLTGRLSGSPNDNYWGFLIPFGMLLFVIGGIYFSAKRHMASNKGLSERIHYTFSENGIDALAPSSSGHTTWSNLYEAHETKNNFLLFVSRNMMYTIPKRCFHDVEQISAFKDLLRSQLSSKAKLK
;
A
#
# COMPACT_ATOMS: atom_id res chain seq x y z
N MET A 1 -13.64 -23.66 -3.89
CA MET A 1 -12.82 -23.45 -2.68
C MET A 1 -13.21 -22.12 -2.07
N THR A 2 -13.46 -22.05 -0.75
CA THR A 2 -13.91 -20.82 -0.08
C THR A 2 -12.94 -20.48 1.04
N VAL A 3 -12.55 -19.20 1.16
CA VAL A 3 -11.71 -18.69 2.25
C VAL A 3 -12.50 -17.59 2.95
N GLU A 4 -12.67 -17.71 4.25
CA GLU A 4 -13.39 -16.74 5.08
C GLU A 4 -12.43 -16.08 6.05
N LEU A 5 -12.55 -14.76 6.21
CA LEU A 5 -11.68 -13.95 7.03
C LEU A 5 -12.45 -12.83 7.72
N ASP A 6 -12.19 -12.65 8.99
CA ASP A 6 -12.60 -11.47 9.74
C ASP A 6 -11.47 -10.45 9.74
N VAL A 7 -11.67 -9.34 9.06
CA VAL A 7 -10.67 -8.29 8.92
C VAL A 7 -11.08 -7.06 9.74
N LEU A 8 -10.27 -6.73 10.73
CA LEU A 8 -10.28 -5.44 11.39
C LEU A 8 -9.01 -4.70 10.98
N LEU A 9 -9.17 -3.64 10.21
CA LEU A 9 -8.03 -2.89 9.68
C LEU A 9 -7.44 -2.00 10.78
N ASP A 10 -6.15 -2.20 11.10
CA ASP A 10 -5.41 -1.32 11.99
C ASP A 10 -4.79 -0.14 11.23
N PHE A 11 -4.54 0.97 11.94
CA PHE A 11 -3.87 2.15 11.38
C PHE A 11 -2.54 1.80 10.71
N ARG A 12 -1.76 0.90 11.33
CA ARG A 12 -0.46 0.45 10.77
C ARG A 12 -0.61 -0.28 9.44
N ASP A 13 -1.63 -1.12 9.30
CA ASP A 13 -1.87 -1.88 8.07
C ASP A 13 -2.30 -0.94 6.94
N TYR A 14 -3.21 -0.01 7.25
CA TYR A 14 -3.66 1.01 6.32
C TYR A 14 -2.51 1.93 5.88
N LEU A 15 -1.69 2.37 6.82
CA LEU A 15 -0.53 3.23 6.54
C LEU A 15 0.51 2.51 5.66
N ARG A 16 0.84 1.24 5.97
CA ARG A 16 1.76 0.42 5.17
C ARG A 16 1.25 0.21 3.74
N ALA A 17 -0.05 -0.03 3.58
CA ALA A 17 -0.68 -0.18 2.27
C ALA A 17 -0.57 1.12 1.45
N ASN A 18 -0.84 2.28 2.07
CA ASN A 18 -0.73 3.58 1.42
C ASN A 18 0.71 3.93 1.03
N TYR A 19 1.69 3.70 1.91
CA TYR A 19 3.10 3.90 1.58
C TYR A 19 3.54 3.00 0.42
N TRP A 20 3.20 1.70 0.48
CA TRP A 20 3.54 0.77 -0.59
C TRP A 20 2.94 1.22 -1.93
N PHE A 21 1.67 1.60 -1.94
CA PHE A 21 0.98 2.11 -3.12
C PHE A 21 1.67 3.35 -3.70
N LEU A 22 1.98 4.33 -2.85
CA LEU A 22 2.61 5.57 -3.28
C LEU A 22 4.03 5.35 -3.80
N PHE A 23 4.85 4.57 -3.08
CA PHE A 23 6.20 4.22 -3.53
C PHE A 23 6.19 3.52 -4.89
N ARG A 24 5.25 2.60 -5.09
CA ARG A 24 5.13 1.92 -6.37
C ARG A 24 4.74 2.87 -7.50
N ARG A 25 3.77 3.76 -7.25
CA ARG A 25 3.23 4.67 -8.27
C ARG A 25 4.19 5.79 -8.64
N PHE A 26 4.91 6.31 -7.67
CA PHE A 26 5.79 7.46 -7.81
C PHE A 26 7.27 7.11 -7.58
N LYS A 27 7.65 5.88 -7.90
CA LYS A 27 9.03 5.39 -7.70
C LYS A 27 10.09 6.33 -8.27
N LEU A 28 9.88 6.85 -9.48
CA LEU A 28 10.82 7.76 -10.12
C LEU A 28 10.93 9.08 -9.36
N LEU A 29 9.80 9.65 -8.93
CA LEU A 29 9.78 10.87 -8.13
C LEU A 29 10.54 10.69 -6.82
N PHE A 30 10.33 9.57 -6.12
CA PHE A 30 11.06 9.27 -4.89
C PHE A 30 12.56 9.13 -5.14
N LEU A 31 12.98 8.52 -6.24
CA LEU A 31 14.39 8.42 -6.61
C LEU A 31 15.00 9.80 -6.88
N ILE A 32 14.30 10.68 -7.58
CA ILE A 32 14.75 12.05 -7.85
C ILE A 32 14.87 12.85 -6.54
N LEU A 33 13.86 12.78 -5.67
CA LEU A 33 13.89 13.49 -4.38
C LEU A 33 14.97 12.93 -3.44
N LEU A 34 15.18 11.62 -3.44
CA LEU A 34 16.24 11.00 -2.65
C LEU A 34 17.63 11.42 -3.17
N PHE A 35 17.82 11.39 -4.49
CA PHE A 35 19.08 11.81 -5.09
C PHE A 35 19.37 13.28 -4.80
N GLY A 36 18.44 14.19 -5.09
CA GLY A 36 18.62 15.63 -4.86
C GLY A 36 18.70 16.02 -3.39
N GLY A 37 17.90 15.38 -2.53
CA GLY A 37 17.82 15.74 -1.11
C GLY A 37 18.87 15.06 -0.21
N VAL A 38 19.49 13.97 -0.64
CA VAL A 38 20.40 13.19 0.21
C VAL A 38 21.71 12.87 -0.51
N VAL A 39 21.65 12.22 -1.67
CA VAL A 39 22.85 11.70 -2.34
C VAL A 39 23.71 12.83 -2.88
N TYR A 40 23.14 13.78 -3.56
CA TYR A 40 23.87 14.91 -4.15
C TYR A 40 24.61 15.76 -3.09
N PRO A 41 23.96 16.20 -1.98
CA PRO A 41 24.66 16.92 -0.91
C PRO A 41 25.79 16.10 -0.27
N LEU A 42 25.57 14.80 -0.08
CA LEU A 42 26.59 13.91 0.49
C LEU A 42 27.82 13.82 -0.42
N LEU A 43 27.63 13.76 -1.74
CA LEU A 43 28.73 13.75 -2.71
C LEU A 43 29.50 15.07 -2.74
N LEU A 44 28.83 16.21 -2.55
CA LEU A 44 29.48 17.50 -2.40
C LEU A 44 30.31 17.58 -1.11
N LEU A 45 29.75 17.16 0.03
CA LEU A 45 30.44 17.17 1.33
C LEU A 45 31.67 16.25 1.36
N THR A 46 31.63 15.14 0.62
CA THR A 46 32.79 14.23 0.50
C THR A 46 33.81 14.65 -0.54
N GLY A 47 33.65 15.80 -1.20
CA GLY A 47 34.55 16.31 -2.24
C GLY A 47 34.55 15.48 -3.54
N ARG A 48 33.60 14.57 -3.71
CA ARG A 48 33.49 13.75 -4.92
C ARG A 48 32.84 14.48 -6.10
N LEU A 49 32.19 15.60 -5.82
CA LEU A 49 31.66 16.51 -6.84
C LEU A 49 32.29 17.88 -6.63
N SER A 50 32.65 18.55 -7.73
CA SER A 50 33.10 19.93 -7.72
C SER A 50 31.92 20.87 -7.52
N GLY A 51 31.95 21.69 -6.49
CA GLY A 51 30.94 22.70 -6.18
C GLY A 51 31.11 23.17 -4.74
N SER A 52 30.70 24.41 -4.46
CA SER A 52 30.68 24.90 -3.09
C SER A 52 29.37 24.48 -2.43
N PRO A 53 29.43 23.82 -1.25
CA PRO A 53 28.20 23.53 -0.48
C PRO A 53 27.41 24.80 -0.14
N ASN A 54 28.10 25.94 -0.03
CA ASN A 54 27.49 27.23 0.31
C ASN A 54 26.66 27.84 -0.83
N ASP A 55 26.94 27.48 -2.08
CA ASP A 55 26.28 28.13 -3.22
C ASP A 55 24.93 27.52 -3.55
N ASN A 56 24.57 26.39 -2.95
CA ASN A 56 23.40 25.62 -3.38
C ASN A 56 22.58 24.97 -2.25
N TYR A 57 22.49 25.61 -1.07
CA TYR A 57 21.64 25.10 0.03
C TYR A 57 20.20 24.79 -0.39
N TRP A 58 19.65 25.63 -1.24
CA TRP A 58 18.29 25.44 -1.73
C TRP A 58 18.15 24.19 -2.62
N GLY A 59 19.23 23.82 -3.32
CA GLY A 59 19.24 22.63 -4.18
C GLY A 59 19.02 21.32 -3.43
N PHE A 60 19.33 21.23 -2.12
CA PHE A 60 19.03 20.07 -1.31
C PHE A 60 17.91 20.28 -0.29
N LEU A 61 17.74 21.49 0.25
CA LEU A 61 16.68 21.78 1.22
C LEU A 61 15.30 21.57 0.62
N ILE A 62 15.10 22.00 -0.63
CA ILE A 62 13.80 21.86 -1.30
C ILE A 62 13.46 20.38 -1.53
N PRO A 63 14.29 19.53 -2.18
CA PRO A 63 13.97 18.12 -2.37
C PRO A 63 13.82 17.36 -1.05
N PHE A 64 14.64 17.65 -0.05
CA PHE A 64 14.54 17.04 1.28
C PHE A 64 13.27 17.44 2.00
N GLY A 65 12.93 18.73 1.99
CA GLY A 65 11.67 19.25 2.55
C GLY A 65 10.44 18.66 1.84
N MET A 66 10.47 18.54 0.52
CA MET A 66 9.41 17.88 -0.25
C MET A 66 9.26 16.39 0.11
N LEU A 67 10.38 15.68 0.30
CA LEU A 67 10.35 14.28 0.71
C LEU A 67 9.68 14.12 2.08
N LEU A 68 10.08 14.94 3.06
CA LEU A 68 9.47 14.95 4.39
C LEU A 68 7.99 15.34 4.34
N PHE A 69 7.64 16.34 3.53
CA PHE A 69 6.27 16.78 3.34
C PHE A 69 5.38 15.67 2.75
N VAL A 70 5.87 14.94 1.75
CA VAL A 70 5.14 13.81 1.15
C VAL A 70 4.95 12.70 2.18
N ILE A 71 6.02 12.30 2.90
CA ILE A 71 5.94 11.24 3.92
C ILE A 71 4.99 11.63 5.04
N GLY A 72 5.13 12.86 5.57
CA GLY A 72 4.25 13.40 6.61
C GLY A 72 2.80 13.57 6.14
N GLY A 73 2.60 14.04 4.92
CA GLY A 73 1.28 14.20 4.30
C GLY A 73 0.50 12.89 4.21
N ILE A 74 1.18 11.78 3.86
CA ILE A 74 0.56 10.45 3.86
C ILE A 74 0.12 10.05 5.27
N TYR A 75 0.98 10.25 6.27
CA TYR A 75 0.68 9.93 7.65
C TYR A 75 -0.54 10.70 8.15
N PHE A 76 -0.57 12.02 7.96
CA PHE A 76 -1.69 12.87 8.38
C PHE A 76 -2.96 12.56 7.61
N SER A 77 -2.87 12.33 6.30
CA SER A 77 -4.00 11.92 5.46
C SER A 77 -4.58 10.59 5.94
N ALA A 78 -3.73 9.58 6.17
CA ALA A 78 -4.16 8.27 6.67
C ALA A 78 -4.85 8.38 8.04
N LYS A 79 -4.27 9.17 8.96
CA LYS A 79 -4.85 9.41 10.29
C LYS A 79 -6.22 10.08 10.20
N ARG A 80 -6.34 11.10 9.34
CA ARG A 80 -7.60 11.80 9.12
C ARG A 80 -8.65 10.91 8.49
N HIS A 81 -8.28 10.11 7.48
CA HIS A 81 -9.19 9.19 6.80
C HIS A 81 -9.73 8.11 7.75
N MET A 82 -8.87 7.51 8.59
CA MET A 82 -9.34 6.53 9.58
C MET A 82 -10.22 7.15 10.66
N ALA A 83 -9.93 8.38 11.08
CA ALA A 83 -10.74 9.07 12.07
C ALA A 83 -12.12 9.49 11.52
N SER A 84 -12.19 9.85 10.23
CA SER A 84 -13.43 10.31 9.59
C SER A 84 -14.29 9.20 9.02
N ASN A 85 -13.69 8.06 8.68
CA ASN A 85 -14.40 6.95 8.02
C ASN A 85 -14.60 5.78 9.00
N LYS A 86 -15.77 5.74 9.65
CA LYS A 86 -16.14 4.70 10.60
C LYS A 86 -16.12 3.29 9.97
N GLY A 87 -16.45 3.17 8.68
CA GLY A 87 -16.44 1.90 7.97
C GLY A 87 -15.05 1.25 7.86
N LEU A 88 -13.95 2.04 7.90
CA LEU A 88 -12.59 1.49 7.94
C LEU A 88 -12.22 0.89 9.31
N SER A 89 -12.93 1.26 10.37
CA SER A 89 -12.71 0.76 11.73
C SER A 89 -13.71 -0.34 12.11
N GLU A 90 -14.59 -0.75 11.20
CA GLU A 90 -15.51 -1.86 11.40
C GLU A 90 -14.83 -3.19 11.09
N ARG A 91 -15.28 -4.23 11.77
CA ARG A 91 -14.90 -5.60 11.42
C ARG A 91 -15.67 -6.00 10.18
N ILE A 92 -14.95 -6.34 9.11
CA ILE A 92 -15.53 -6.78 7.83
C ILE A 92 -15.30 -8.27 7.71
N HIS A 93 -16.37 -9.02 7.56
CA HIS A 93 -16.31 -10.43 7.20
C HIS A 93 -16.19 -10.55 5.68
N TYR A 94 -15.07 -11.11 5.23
CA TYR A 94 -14.81 -11.39 3.82
C TYR A 94 -14.99 -12.87 3.53
N THR A 95 -15.76 -13.18 2.50
CA THR A 95 -15.88 -14.51 1.92
C THR A 95 -15.33 -14.49 0.50
N PHE A 96 -14.20 -15.15 0.29
CA PHE A 96 -13.58 -15.30 -1.02
C PHE A 96 -13.97 -16.66 -1.59
N SER A 97 -14.70 -16.65 -2.68
CA SER A 97 -15.20 -17.85 -3.37
C SER A 97 -14.81 -17.82 -4.85
N GLU A 98 -15.14 -18.87 -5.60
CA GLU A 98 -14.97 -18.88 -7.05
C GLU A 98 -15.83 -17.82 -7.76
N ASN A 99 -16.95 -17.41 -7.17
CA ASN A 99 -17.88 -16.44 -7.73
C ASN A 99 -17.43 -14.98 -7.50
N GLY A 100 -16.53 -14.73 -6.53
CA GLY A 100 -16.08 -13.37 -6.19
C GLY A 100 -15.74 -13.20 -4.74
N ILE A 101 -15.79 -11.96 -4.32
CA ILE A 101 -15.49 -11.48 -2.97
C ILE A 101 -16.77 -10.88 -2.40
N ASP A 102 -17.28 -11.48 -1.35
CA ASP A 102 -18.36 -10.92 -0.54
C ASP A 102 -17.74 -10.23 0.68
N ALA A 103 -18.15 -9.01 0.94
CA ALA A 103 -17.73 -8.22 2.09
C ALA A 103 -18.98 -7.84 2.89
N LEU A 104 -19.04 -8.29 4.12
CA LEU A 104 -20.14 -7.99 5.04
C LEU A 104 -19.59 -7.22 6.24
N ALA A 105 -20.02 -5.96 6.38
CA ALA A 105 -19.75 -5.11 7.52
C ALA A 105 -21.07 -4.78 8.24
N PRO A 106 -21.03 -4.36 9.51
CA PRO A 106 -22.25 -3.98 10.26
C PRO A 106 -23.05 -2.87 9.58
N SER A 107 -22.39 -1.96 8.86
CA SER A 107 -23.02 -0.81 8.20
C SER A 107 -23.26 -1.00 6.70
N SER A 108 -22.66 -2.03 6.08
CA SER A 108 -22.71 -2.22 4.63
C SER A 108 -22.41 -3.65 4.20
N SER A 109 -22.92 -4.01 3.02
CA SER A 109 -22.54 -5.25 2.34
C SER A 109 -22.17 -4.96 0.89
N GLY A 110 -21.28 -5.75 0.33
CA GLY A 110 -20.85 -5.58 -1.05
C GLY A 110 -20.38 -6.90 -1.65
N HIS A 111 -20.64 -7.07 -2.95
CA HIS A 111 -20.14 -8.17 -3.75
C HIS A 111 -19.27 -7.62 -4.87
N THR A 112 -18.11 -8.24 -5.08
CA THR A 112 -17.17 -7.87 -6.15
C THR A 112 -16.74 -9.12 -6.89
N THR A 113 -17.02 -9.19 -8.18
CA THR A 113 -16.56 -10.30 -9.03
C THR A 113 -15.08 -10.19 -9.33
N TRP A 114 -14.43 -11.33 -9.58
CA TRP A 114 -13.00 -11.36 -9.92
C TRP A 114 -12.64 -10.57 -11.19
N SER A 115 -13.56 -10.51 -12.15
CA SER A 115 -13.41 -9.72 -13.39
C SER A 115 -13.26 -8.22 -13.13
N ASN A 116 -13.88 -7.72 -12.05
CA ASN A 116 -13.83 -6.32 -11.64
C ASN A 116 -12.52 -5.97 -10.88
N LEU A 117 -11.70 -6.96 -10.54
CA LEU A 117 -10.39 -6.67 -9.95
C LEU A 117 -9.38 -6.29 -11.03
N TYR A 118 -8.69 -5.19 -10.78
CA TYR A 118 -7.64 -4.70 -11.64
C TYR A 118 -6.36 -5.52 -11.51
N GLU A 119 -5.88 -5.76 -10.28
CA GLU A 119 -4.71 -6.57 -9.94
C GLU A 119 -4.69 -6.92 -8.45
N ALA A 120 -3.94 -7.96 -8.08
CA ALA A 120 -3.67 -8.32 -6.69
C ALA A 120 -2.16 -8.31 -6.44
N HIS A 121 -1.76 -7.78 -5.28
CA HIS A 121 -0.36 -7.72 -4.86
C HIS A 121 -0.18 -8.32 -3.49
N GLU A 122 0.87 -9.13 -3.36
CA GLU A 122 1.36 -9.58 -2.06
C GLU A 122 2.48 -8.67 -1.59
N THR A 123 2.32 -8.11 -0.39
CA THR A 123 3.37 -7.41 0.34
C THR A 123 3.87 -8.27 1.49
N LYS A 124 4.84 -7.79 2.27
CA LYS A 124 5.32 -8.51 3.45
C LYS A 124 4.19 -8.80 4.45
N ASN A 125 3.30 -7.85 4.67
CA ASN A 125 2.30 -7.90 5.74
C ASN A 125 0.85 -7.99 5.25
N ASN A 126 0.57 -7.61 4.00
CA ASN A 126 -0.78 -7.47 3.48
C ASN A 126 -0.92 -8.08 2.09
N PHE A 127 -2.12 -8.53 1.75
CA PHE A 127 -2.58 -8.65 0.39
C PHE A 127 -3.34 -7.38 0.01
N LEU A 128 -3.05 -6.83 -1.17
CA LEU A 128 -3.67 -5.62 -1.70
C LEU A 128 -4.44 -6.00 -2.96
N LEU A 129 -5.76 -5.98 -2.91
CA LEU A 129 -6.64 -6.32 -4.02
C LEU A 129 -7.18 -5.03 -4.63
N PHE A 130 -6.67 -4.67 -5.78
CA PHE A 130 -7.04 -3.43 -6.47
C PHE A 130 -8.33 -3.62 -7.24
N VAL A 131 -9.36 -2.85 -6.91
CA VAL A 131 -10.60 -2.72 -7.68
C VAL A 131 -10.46 -1.71 -8.80
N SER A 132 -9.62 -0.71 -8.59
CA SER A 132 -9.24 0.29 -9.59
C SER A 132 -7.80 0.72 -9.40
N ARG A 133 -7.32 1.65 -10.23
CA ARG A 133 -5.95 2.20 -10.10
C ARG A 133 -5.70 2.88 -8.75
N ASN A 134 -6.73 3.32 -8.03
CA ASN A 134 -6.61 4.12 -6.81
C ASN A 134 -7.41 3.54 -5.62
N MET A 135 -8.18 2.47 -5.84
CA MET A 135 -8.98 1.81 -4.80
C MET A 135 -8.54 0.38 -4.61
N MET A 136 -8.34 -0.03 -3.36
CA MET A 136 -7.92 -1.38 -3.03
C MET A 136 -8.54 -1.85 -1.72
N TYR A 137 -8.83 -3.14 -1.65
CA TYR A 137 -9.02 -3.84 -0.39
C TYR A 137 -7.66 -4.18 0.19
N THR A 138 -7.50 -3.94 1.49
CA THR A 138 -6.28 -4.29 2.23
C THR A 138 -6.61 -5.44 3.17
N ILE A 139 -6.02 -6.61 2.92
CA ILE A 139 -6.21 -7.81 3.71
C ILE A 139 -4.92 -8.11 4.46
N PRO A 140 -4.84 -7.80 5.77
CA PRO A 140 -3.65 -8.07 6.57
C PRO A 140 -3.42 -9.57 6.73
N LYS A 141 -2.17 -10.02 6.55
CA LYS A 141 -1.80 -11.42 6.72
C LYS A 141 -2.04 -11.95 8.14
N ARG A 142 -2.06 -11.07 9.14
CA ARG A 142 -2.37 -11.41 10.53
C ARG A 142 -3.83 -11.83 10.78
N CYS A 143 -4.72 -11.58 9.81
CA CYS A 143 -6.12 -11.98 9.90
C CYS A 143 -6.37 -13.43 9.44
N PHE A 144 -5.35 -14.07 8.87
CA PHE A 144 -5.39 -15.49 8.54
C PHE A 144 -5.06 -16.32 9.76
N HIS A 145 -5.69 -17.47 9.90
CA HIS A 145 -5.50 -18.38 11.03
C HIS A 145 -4.11 -19.04 10.99
N ASP A 146 -3.66 -19.44 9.81
CA ASP A 146 -2.43 -20.19 9.59
C ASP A 146 -1.82 -19.94 8.20
N VAL A 147 -0.67 -20.53 7.97
CA VAL A 147 0.06 -20.46 6.69
C VAL A 147 -0.67 -21.24 5.59
N GLU A 148 -1.41 -22.27 5.94
CA GLU A 148 -2.17 -23.09 5.00
C GLU A 148 -3.32 -22.28 4.39
N GLN A 149 -4.04 -21.52 5.22
CA GLN A 149 -5.08 -20.61 4.74
C GLN A 149 -4.51 -19.49 3.85
N ILE A 150 -3.31 -18.99 4.17
CA ILE A 150 -2.61 -18.03 3.29
C ILE A 150 -2.28 -18.68 1.94
N SER A 151 -1.79 -19.92 1.94
CA SER A 151 -1.48 -20.65 0.70
C SER A 151 -2.73 -20.87 -0.14
N ALA A 152 -3.79 -21.36 0.51
CA ALA A 152 -5.10 -21.55 -0.12
C ALA A 152 -5.64 -20.27 -0.75
N PHE A 153 -5.51 -19.15 -0.06
CA PHE A 153 -5.91 -17.84 -0.57
C PHE A 153 -5.05 -17.40 -1.77
N LYS A 154 -3.73 -17.65 -1.73
CA LYS A 154 -2.83 -17.37 -2.87
C LYS A 154 -3.21 -18.20 -4.09
N ASP A 155 -3.53 -19.47 -3.92
CA ASP A 155 -3.92 -20.37 -5.00
C ASP A 155 -5.26 -19.93 -5.62
N LEU A 156 -6.23 -19.50 -4.78
CA LEU A 156 -7.47 -18.90 -5.25
C LEU A 156 -7.21 -17.63 -6.07
N LEU A 157 -6.34 -16.73 -5.58
CA LEU A 157 -5.98 -15.51 -6.32
C LEU A 157 -5.29 -15.82 -7.65
N ARG A 158 -4.41 -16.82 -7.70
CA ARG A 158 -3.72 -17.23 -8.93
C ARG A 158 -4.71 -17.82 -9.95
N SER A 159 -5.62 -18.69 -9.51
CA SER A 159 -6.61 -19.31 -10.38
C SER A 159 -7.57 -18.30 -10.99
N GLN A 160 -8.00 -17.30 -10.19
CA GLN A 160 -9.01 -16.32 -10.62
C GLN A 160 -8.42 -15.11 -11.38
N LEU A 161 -7.21 -14.69 -11.04
CA LEU A 161 -6.61 -13.47 -11.58
C LEU A 161 -5.48 -13.75 -12.58
N SER A 162 -4.96 -14.97 -12.65
CA SER A 162 -3.88 -15.37 -13.56
C SER A 162 -2.70 -14.37 -13.53
N SER A 163 -2.39 -13.72 -14.64
CA SER A 163 -1.28 -12.74 -14.76
C SER A 163 -1.46 -11.45 -13.94
N LYS A 164 -2.67 -11.15 -13.48
CA LYS A 164 -2.95 -9.99 -12.61
C LYS A 164 -2.58 -10.26 -11.15
N ALA A 165 -2.35 -11.51 -10.74
CA ALA A 165 -1.93 -11.90 -9.40
C ALA A 165 -0.40 -11.80 -9.27
N LYS A 166 0.09 -10.72 -8.65
CA LYS A 166 1.53 -10.47 -8.40
C LYS A 166 1.88 -10.88 -6.97
N LEU A 167 1.94 -12.19 -6.77
CA LEU A 167 2.20 -12.84 -5.48
C LEU A 167 3.65 -13.29 -5.39
N LYS A 168 4.13 -13.41 -4.14
CA LYS A 168 5.49 -13.90 -3.82
C LYS A 168 5.46 -15.38 -3.47
#